data_c39a3279bfcf8aaef33bed914da9ae0b
#
_entry.id   c39a3279bfcf8aaef33bed914da9ae0b
#
_cell.length_a   1.000
_cell.length_b   1.000
_cell.length_c   1.000
_cell.angle_alpha   90.00
_cell.angle_beta   90.00
_cell.angle_gamma   90.00
#
_symmetry.space_group_name_H-M   'P 1'
#
loop_
_entity.id
_entity.type
_entity.pdbx_description
1 polymer ?
#
loop_
_entity_poly.entity_id
_entity_poly.type
_entity_poly.pdbx_seq_one_letter_code
_entity_poly.pdbx_strand_id
1 'polypeptide(L)'
;MRSLLFVLLALVALSGCRKEIPTPTPTPTPTPIPQPGVPTVSLAEIETYYALDKTADIIAAETKITATTGEKTIGGKRIQILQTKTTNSNSSQGSFTLEVTNGKVDGKAFTGSYQFSGFKQVKRPDDVTLGRRMQVAWRVAPEVYLRGIELEALYLDGKADWFTAEALAPYVRFYSSSASGEQYELTAEEVKSLQLKEVKYSVKASGSGELTFKTIYKGTSSDAARSLEVNINDYYAQRLPLNKDFPPTRYMRGIYEYLDLYISSLITYDTRRYAALLKSDSKQEQSSANTLSFTIELHRQGTGADRVIATIPFTVSGFKPLTNLEKDLYISHDSEFIETMSTKLKGWNKKEDLSAYLNSGLENWITKTQWVFKYPGNPQNLVWGKKQLAGGSQLLLSGVSGDDKGRDIYLLAPRLRVTEARLEGTTLKATMELLGVNEVAFDKPLRFPFSVLSLKLN
;
A
#
# COMPACT_ATOMS: atom_id res chain seq x y z
N MET A 1 3.80 53.27 25.36
CA MET A 1 5.06 53.88 25.79
C MET A 1 6.22 53.21 25.04
N ARG A 2 6.92 54.06 24.25
CA ARG A 2 8.35 53.93 23.84
C ARG A 2 8.72 52.70 23.01
N SER A 3 9.42 52.72 21.88
CA SER A 3 10.03 53.83 21.11
C SER A 3 10.33 53.35 19.70
N LEU A 4 10.06 54.19 18.72
CA LEU A 4 10.60 54.19 17.37
C LEU A 4 12.11 54.29 17.40
N LEU A 5 12.80 53.63 16.45
CA LEU A 5 14.11 54.08 15.98
C LEU A 5 14.16 54.02 14.44
N PHE A 6 14.13 55.20 13.83
CA PHE A 6 14.45 55.48 12.43
C PHE A 6 15.96 55.43 12.25
N VAL A 7 16.44 54.79 11.16
CA VAL A 7 17.75 55.12 10.61
C VAL A 7 17.60 55.45 9.13
N LEU A 8 17.77 56.71 8.87
CA LEU A 8 17.91 57.33 7.54
C LEU A 8 19.34 57.11 7.05
N LEU A 9 19.55 56.61 5.85
CA LEU A 9 20.87 56.72 5.22
C LEU A 9 20.80 57.35 3.82
N ALA A 10 21.65 58.33 3.68
CA ALA A 10 21.68 59.29 2.62
C ALA A 10 22.15 58.73 1.27
N LEU A 11 21.53 59.25 0.19
CA LEU A 11 22.04 59.17 -1.19
C LEU A 11 23.28 60.03 -1.30
N VAL A 12 24.35 59.46 -1.83
CA VAL A 12 25.46 60.21 -2.44
C VAL A 12 25.53 59.81 -3.92
N ALA A 13 25.16 60.73 -4.80
CA ALA A 13 25.39 60.62 -6.22
C ALA A 13 26.84 60.93 -6.56
N LEU A 14 27.53 59.95 -7.15
CA LEU A 14 28.83 60.19 -7.82
C LEU A 14 28.71 59.75 -9.30
N SER A 15 28.62 60.73 -10.14
CA SER A 15 28.83 60.60 -11.60
C SER A 15 30.31 60.31 -11.86
N GLY A 16 30.58 59.11 -12.35
CA GLY A 16 31.94 58.71 -12.79
C GLY A 16 31.90 57.91 -14.08
N CYS A 17 32.70 58.34 -15.03
CA CYS A 17 32.87 57.84 -16.41
C CYS A 17 32.75 56.35 -16.59
N ARG A 18 31.89 55.93 -17.55
CA ARG A 18 31.78 54.57 -18.06
C ARG A 18 33.07 54.22 -18.86
N LYS A 19 33.91 53.38 -18.28
CA LYS A 19 34.84 52.54 -19.03
C LYS A 19 34.11 51.25 -19.38
N GLU A 20 34.00 50.93 -20.65
CA GLU A 20 33.45 49.66 -21.11
C GLU A 20 34.31 48.53 -20.56
N ILE A 21 33.71 47.70 -19.69
CA ILE A 21 34.29 46.45 -19.22
C ILE A 21 34.00 45.39 -20.26
N PRO A 22 34.98 44.70 -20.84
CA PRO A 22 34.76 43.63 -21.80
C PRO A 22 33.93 42.53 -21.08
N THR A 23 32.87 42.09 -21.75
CA THR A 23 32.01 40.98 -21.32
C THR A 23 32.87 39.74 -21.06
N PRO A 24 32.89 39.17 -19.88
CA PRO A 24 33.65 37.96 -19.63
C PRO A 24 33.12 36.84 -20.50
N THR A 25 34.00 36.23 -21.25
CA THR A 25 33.74 34.98 -21.98
C THR A 25 33.22 33.95 -20.97
N PRO A 26 32.08 33.23 -21.20
CA PRO A 26 31.61 32.27 -20.30
C PRO A 26 32.69 31.19 -20.08
N THR A 27 33.17 31.11 -18.87
CA THR A 27 34.09 30.04 -18.43
C THR A 27 33.36 28.70 -18.59
N PRO A 28 33.93 27.73 -19.33
CA PRO A 28 33.31 26.43 -19.45
C PRO A 28 33.11 25.85 -18.04
N THR A 29 31.88 25.45 -17.76
CA THR A 29 31.52 24.78 -16.50
C THR A 29 32.46 23.59 -16.29
N PRO A 30 33.19 23.50 -15.19
CA PRO A 30 34.13 22.40 -14.97
C PRO A 30 33.37 21.07 -15.01
N THR A 31 33.82 20.19 -15.90
CA THR A 31 33.37 18.79 -15.91
C THR A 31 33.60 18.22 -14.52
N PRO A 32 32.60 17.59 -13.86
CA PRO A 32 32.79 17.01 -12.54
C PRO A 32 33.94 16.01 -12.57
N ILE A 33 34.94 16.22 -11.73
CA ILE A 33 36.06 15.29 -11.56
C ILE A 33 35.48 14.01 -10.94
N PRO A 34 35.68 12.83 -11.57
CA PRO A 34 35.18 11.57 -11.03
C PRO A 34 35.77 11.34 -9.63
N GLN A 35 34.90 11.17 -8.64
CA GLN A 35 35.35 10.75 -7.31
C GLN A 35 35.93 9.32 -7.40
N PRO A 36 37.12 9.05 -6.82
CA PRO A 36 37.71 7.72 -6.84
C PRO A 36 36.78 6.70 -6.13
N GLY A 37 36.36 5.67 -6.87
CA GLY A 37 35.58 4.55 -6.32
C GLY A 37 34.09 4.52 -6.68
N VAL A 38 33.52 5.56 -7.33
CA VAL A 38 32.17 5.48 -7.87
C VAL A 38 32.25 4.85 -9.28
N PRO A 39 31.52 3.76 -9.55
CA PRO A 39 31.53 3.14 -10.85
C PRO A 39 30.91 4.09 -11.88
N THR A 40 31.62 4.35 -12.98
CA THR A 40 31.14 5.20 -14.07
C THR A 40 30.57 4.38 -15.20
N VAL A 41 29.45 4.83 -15.74
CA VAL A 41 28.85 4.31 -16.98
C VAL A 41 29.01 5.37 -18.04
N SER A 42 29.55 4.99 -19.20
CA SER A 42 29.77 5.92 -20.31
C SER A 42 28.47 6.18 -21.09
N LEU A 43 28.45 7.28 -21.88
CA LEU A 43 27.34 7.60 -22.78
C LEU A 43 27.07 6.43 -23.76
N ALA A 44 28.12 5.85 -24.34
CA ALA A 44 28.00 4.72 -25.28
C ALA A 44 27.39 3.46 -24.61
N GLU A 45 27.72 3.20 -23.33
CA GLU A 45 27.13 2.11 -22.58
C GLU A 45 25.65 2.37 -22.31
N ILE A 46 25.24 3.61 -22.02
CA ILE A 46 23.83 3.98 -21.86
C ILE A 46 23.09 3.89 -23.21
N GLU A 47 23.66 4.35 -24.31
CA GLU A 47 23.08 4.17 -25.65
C GLU A 47 22.84 2.70 -25.97
N THR A 48 23.81 1.86 -25.67
CA THR A 48 23.71 0.40 -25.86
C THR A 48 22.67 -0.23 -24.92
N TYR A 49 22.63 0.22 -23.65
CA TYR A 49 21.65 -0.28 -22.66
C TYR A 49 20.21 -0.09 -23.14
N TYR A 50 19.91 1.09 -23.69
CA TYR A 50 18.58 1.39 -24.22
C TYR A 50 18.40 0.98 -25.68
N ALA A 51 19.47 0.58 -26.38
CA ALA A 51 19.49 0.30 -27.83
C ALA A 51 18.85 1.46 -28.60
N LEU A 52 19.33 2.68 -28.37
CA LEU A 52 18.78 3.90 -28.95
C LEU A 52 19.05 3.95 -30.47
N ASP A 53 18.01 4.27 -31.23
CA ASP A 53 18.07 4.47 -32.68
C ASP A 53 18.05 5.95 -33.01
N LYS A 54 19.16 6.49 -33.50
CA LYS A 54 19.29 7.89 -33.85
C LYS A 54 18.58 8.29 -35.17
N THR A 55 18.09 7.31 -35.93
CA THR A 55 17.24 7.59 -37.10
C THR A 55 15.79 7.93 -36.69
N ALA A 56 15.41 7.58 -35.48
CA ALA A 56 14.14 7.94 -34.85
C ALA A 56 14.21 9.35 -34.22
N ASP A 57 13.06 9.96 -33.93
CA ASP A 57 12.97 11.20 -33.17
C ASP A 57 13.20 11.00 -31.67
N ILE A 58 13.36 12.11 -30.94
CA ILE A 58 13.62 12.05 -29.49
C ILE A 58 12.46 11.45 -28.68
N ILE A 59 11.22 11.57 -29.15
CA ILE A 59 10.04 11.02 -28.46
C ILE A 59 10.07 9.48 -28.51
N ALA A 60 10.42 8.91 -29.66
CA ALA A 60 10.61 7.47 -29.81
C ALA A 60 11.77 6.97 -28.93
N ALA A 61 12.88 7.72 -28.88
CA ALA A 61 14.01 7.40 -28.01
C ALA A 61 13.61 7.40 -26.51
N GLU A 62 12.94 8.43 -26.04
CA GLU A 62 12.46 8.54 -24.67
C GLU A 62 11.43 7.47 -24.33
N THR A 63 10.53 7.12 -25.24
CA THR A 63 9.56 6.03 -25.06
C THR A 63 10.29 4.70 -24.86
N LYS A 64 11.37 4.46 -25.59
CA LYS A 64 12.19 3.27 -25.44
C LYS A 64 12.94 3.25 -24.10
N ILE A 65 13.40 4.41 -23.64
CA ILE A 65 14.03 4.55 -22.31
C ILE A 65 13.03 4.13 -21.22
N THR A 66 11.82 4.65 -21.25
CA THR A 66 10.80 4.32 -20.24
C THR A 66 10.32 2.86 -20.29
N ALA A 67 10.31 2.25 -21.47
CA ALA A 67 9.93 0.84 -21.64
C ALA A 67 11.05 -0.15 -21.29
N THR A 68 12.30 0.30 -21.18
CA THR A 68 13.44 -0.58 -20.94
C THR A 68 13.65 -0.77 -19.44
N THR A 69 13.56 -2.02 -18.98
CA THR A 69 13.76 -2.43 -17.58
C THR A 69 14.74 -3.60 -17.48
N GLY A 70 15.19 -3.86 -16.25
CA GLY A 70 16.01 -5.02 -15.92
C GLY A 70 17.53 -4.78 -16.02
N GLU A 71 18.31 -5.79 -15.65
CA GLU A 71 19.77 -5.79 -15.71
C GLU A 71 20.25 -6.25 -17.07
N LYS A 72 21.28 -5.57 -17.64
CA LYS A 72 21.94 -5.95 -18.89
C LYS A 72 23.45 -5.96 -18.73
N THR A 73 24.12 -6.88 -19.40
CA THR A 73 25.58 -6.92 -19.43
C THR A 73 26.07 -6.17 -20.67
N ILE A 74 26.83 -5.09 -20.48
CA ILE A 74 27.35 -4.21 -21.52
C ILE A 74 28.81 -3.92 -21.24
N GLY A 75 29.69 -4.23 -22.19
CA GLY A 75 31.13 -4.02 -22.03
C GLY A 75 31.72 -4.78 -20.82
N GLY A 76 31.13 -5.92 -20.44
CA GLY A 76 31.53 -6.70 -19.28
C GLY A 76 30.97 -6.21 -17.93
N LYS A 77 30.25 -5.10 -17.89
CA LYS A 77 29.60 -4.55 -16.70
C LYS A 77 28.12 -4.96 -16.67
N ARG A 78 27.61 -5.34 -15.49
CA ARG A 78 26.18 -5.57 -15.26
C ARG A 78 25.54 -4.23 -14.86
N ILE A 79 24.75 -3.67 -15.76
CA ILE A 79 24.11 -2.36 -15.60
C ILE A 79 22.61 -2.57 -15.39
N GLN A 80 22.07 -1.96 -14.34
CA GLN A 80 20.64 -1.87 -14.06
C GLN A 80 20.28 -0.41 -13.81
N ILE A 81 19.34 0.13 -14.58
CA ILE A 81 18.84 1.49 -14.39
C ILE A 81 17.42 1.38 -13.83
N LEU A 82 17.20 1.95 -12.64
CA LEU A 82 15.97 1.83 -11.87
C LEU A 82 15.11 3.09 -11.99
N GLN A 83 15.75 4.27 -12.12
CA GLN A 83 15.03 5.52 -12.20
C GLN A 83 15.80 6.54 -13.06
N THR A 84 15.06 7.17 -13.96
CA THR A 84 15.58 8.20 -14.86
C THR A 84 14.64 9.39 -14.94
N LYS A 85 15.20 10.51 -15.37
CA LYS A 85 14.47 11.72 -15.72
C LYS A 85 15.04 12.28 -17.01
N THR A 86 14.18 12.67 -17.96
CA THR A 86 14.58 13.33 -19.18
C THR A 86 14.36 14.83 -19.05
N THR A 87 15.36 15.60 -19.44
CA THR A 87 15.34 17.07 -19.40
C THR A 87 15.91 17.65 -20.70
N ASN A 88 15.69 18.93 -20.92
CA ASN A 88 16.23 19.68 -22.06
C ASN A 88 15.90 19.03 -23.43
N SER A 89 14.72 18.41 -23.55
CA SER A 89 14.28 17.85 -24.83
C SER A 89 14.08 18.93 -25.88
N ASN A 90 14.67 18.72 -27.05
CA ASN A 90 14.60 19.64 -28.18
C ASN A 90 14.43 18.88 -29.51
N SER A 91 13.18 18.76 -29.96
CA SER A 91 12.82 18.04 -31.18
C SER A 91 13.48 18.66 -32.44
N SER A 92 13.63 19.98 -32.49
CA SER A 92 14.27 20.67 -33.65
C SER A 92 15.77 20.40 -33.75
N GLN A 93 16.43 20.10 -32.64
CA GLN A 93 17.85 19.77 -32.61
C GLN A 93 18.13 18.27 -32.54
N GLY A 94 17.09 17.45 -32.30
CA GLY A 94 17.23 16.01 -32.07
C GLY A 94 18.11 15.70 -30.87
N SER A 95 17.87 16.39 -29.73
CA SER A 95 18.71 16.28 -28.54
C SER A 95 17.87 16.26 -27.24
N PHE A 96 18.40 15.61 -26.21
CA PHE A 96 17.86 15.63 -24.85
C PHE A 96 18.95 15.27 -23.84
N THR A 97 18.66 15.51 -22.54
CA THR A 97 19.52 15.09 -21.45
C THR A 97 18.79 14.00 -20.65
N LEU A 98 19.46 12.87 -20.38
CA LEU A 98 18.99 11.81 -19.51
C LEU A 98 19.75 11.89 -18.19
N GLU A 99 19.03 12.04 -17.11
CA GLU A 99 19.54 11.95 -15.73
C GLU A 99 19.19 10.58 -15.19
N VAL A 100 20.20 9.77 -14.84
CA VAL A 100 20.03 8.54 -14.06
C VAL A 100 20.08 8.92 -12.58
N THR A 101 18.95 8.88 -11.91
CA THR A 101 18.82 9.25 -10.50
C THR A 101 18.98 8.05 -9.59
N ASN A 102 18.75 6.83 -10.10
CA ASN A 102 18.97 5.58 -9.40
C ASN A 102 19.39 4.49 -10.41
N GLY A 103 20.60 3.97 -10.26
CA GLY A 103 21.14 2.89 -11.07
C GLY A 103 22.13 2.05 -10.29
N LYS A 104 22.46 0.87 -10.82
CA LYS A 104 23.49 -0.02 -10.30
C LYS A 104 24.39 -0.48 -11.43
N VAL A 105 25.70 -0.53 -11.16
CA VAL A 105 26.69 -1.18 -12.00
C VAL A 105 27.50 -2.14 -11.15
N ASP A 106 27.51 -3.43 -11.53
CA ASP A 106 28.11 -4.53 -10.77
C ASP A 106 27.65 -4.53 -9.28
N GLY A 107 26.36 -4.24 -9.07
CA GLY A 107 25.74 -4.17 -7.75
C GLY A 107 25.97 -2.89 -6.97
N LYS A 108 26.86 -1.99 -7.42
CA LYS A 108 27.15 -0.70 -6.77
C LYS A 108 26.26 0.41 -7.34
N ALA A 109 25.73 1.27 -6.47
CA ALA A 109 24.90 2.39 -6.89
C ALA A 109 25.68 3.39 -7.75
N PHE A 110 25.03 3.95 -8.77
CA PHE A 110 25.54 5.07 -9.55
C PHE A 110 24.43 6.05 -9.92
N THR A 111 24.84 7.29 -10.22
CA THR A 111 24.01 8.34 -10.80
C THR A 111 24.80 8.98 -11.96
N GLY A 112 24.11 9.63 -12.89
CA GLY A 112 24.80 10.27 -14.01
C GLY A 112 23.87 11.15 -14.82
N SER A 113 24.47 12.08 -15.58
CA SER A 113 23.77 12.94 -16.54
C SER A 113 24.42 12.75 -17.91
N TYR A 114 23.61 12.46 -18.92
CA TYR A 114 24.03 12.07 -20.26
C TYR A 114 23.35 12.95 -21.30
N GLN A 115 24.12 13.68 -22.08
CA GLN A 115 23.61 14.49 -23.18
C GLN A 115 23.59 13.68 -24.47
N PHE A 116 22.41 13.52 -25.05
CA PHE A 116 22.17 12.81 -26.29
C PHE A 116 21.90 13.81 -27.40
N SER A 117 22.43 13.55 -28.63
CA SER A 117 22.19 14.31 -29.80
C SER A 117 22.27 13.48 -31.07
N GLY A 118 21.89 14.03 -32.20
CA GLY A 118 21.95 13.36 -33.51
C GLY A 118 20.74 12.51 -33.82
N PHE A 119 19.63 12.62 -33.05
CA PHE A 119 18.36 12.05 -33.42
C PHE A 119 17.70 12.78 -34.58
N LYS A 120 16.72 12.15 -35.21
CA LYS A 120 15.95 12.78 -36.29
C LYS A 120 15.37 14.10 -35.78
N GLN A 121 15.69 15.16 -36.51
CA GLN A 121 15.14 16.49 -36.24
C GLN A 121 13.71 16.59 -36.76
N VAL A 122 12.82 17.18 -35.98
CA VAL A 122 11.44 17.43 -36.35
C VAL A 122 11.22 18.92 -36.50
N LYS A 123 10.74 19.33 -37.67
CA LYS A 123 10.44 20.73 -37.93
C LYS A 123 9.33 21.23 -37.00
N ARG A 124 9.59 22.36 -36.36
CA ARG A 124 8.58 23.01 -35.51
C ARG A 124 7.37 23.43 -36.34
N PRO A 125 6.15 22.99 -35.97
CA PRO A 125 4.92 23.49 -36.58
C PRO A 125 4.68 24.98 -36.26
N ASP A 126 3.79 25.62 -36.99
CA ASP A 126 3.32 26.96 -36.64
C ASP A 126 2.51 26.96 -35.35
N ASP A 127 2.34 28.12 -34.70
CA ASP A 127 1.71 28.27 -33.41
C ASP A 127 0.23 27.80 -33.38
N VAL A 128 -0.49 27.98 -34.49
CA VAL A 128 -1.90 27.56 -34.61
C VAL A 128 -2.00 26.02 -34.65
N THR A 129 -1.12 25.40 -35.46
CA THR A 129 -1.03 23.95 -35.54
C THR A 129 -0.62 23.32 -34.18
N LEU A 130 0.38 23.93 -33.53
CA LEU A 130 0.78 23.53 -32.16
C LEU A 130 -0.40 23.59 -31.22
N GLY A 131 -1.12 24.69 -31.15
CA GLY A 131 -2.28 24.84 -30.26
C GLY A 131 -3.38 23.81 -30.52
N ARG A 132 -3.86 23.72 -31.79
CA ARG A 132 -4.98 22.82 -32.14
C ARG A 132 -4.66 21.36 -31.97
N ARG A 133 -3.46 20.91 -32.40
CA ARG A 133 -3.06 19.50 -32.40
C ARG A 133 -2.25 19.10 -31.17
N MET A 134 -2.25 19.92 -30.11
CA MET A 134 -1.56 19.58 -28.86
C MET A 134 -2.01 18.22 -28.36
N GLN A 135 -1.06 17.39 -28.01
CA GLN A 135 -1.23 16.08 -27.39
C GLN A 135 -0.47 16.06 -26.07
N VAL A 136 -0.80 15.11 -25.22
CA VAL A 136 -0.13 14.90 -23.94
C VAL A 136 0.15 13.42 -23.74
N ALA A 137 1.27 13.11 -23.13
CA ALA A 137 1.61 11.75 -22.72
C ALA A 137 2.50 11.80 -21.48
N TRP A 138 2.50 10.73 -20.70
CA TRP A 138 3.48 10.58 -19.64
C TRP A 138 4.88 10.52 -20.19
N ARG A 139 5.78 11.28 -19.59
CA ARG A 139 7.21 11.25 -19.89
C ARG A 139 7.91 10.12 -19.14
N VAL A 140 7.44 9.83 -17.95
CA VAL A 140 7.92 8.77 -17.05
C VAL A 140 6.72 7.98 -16.55
N ALA A 141 6.96 6.84 -15.91
CA ALA A 141 5.89 6.14 -15.20
C ALA A 141 5.17 7.15 -14.27
N PRO A 142 3.83 7.12 -14.20
CA PRO A 142 3.04 8.21 -13.63
C PRO A 142 3.36 8.44 -12.16
N GLU A 143 4.33 9.32 -11.90
CA GLU A 143 4.67 9.79 -10.56
C GLU A 143 3.73 10.91 -10.07
N VAL A 144 2.67 11.20 -10.84
CA VAL A 144 1.66 12.20 -10.46
C VAL A 144 0.93 11.82 -9.18
N TYR A 145 0.91 10.56 -8.82
CA TYR A 145 0.46 10.15 -7.50
C TYR A 145 1.30 10.73 -6.35
N LEU A 146 2.52 11.21 -6.62
CA LEU A 146 3.28 12.04 -5.67
C LEU A 146 2.56 13.36 -5.34
N ARG A 147 1.63 13.74 -6.19
CA ARG A 147 0.74 14.90 -6.02
C ARG A 147 -0.69 14.48 -5.65
N GLY A 148 -0.82 13.36 -4.95
CA GLY A 148 -2.12 12.83 -4.56
C GLY A 148 -2.94 13.80 -3.70
N ILE A 149 -2.28 14.65 -2.89
CA ILE A 149 -2.96 15.70 -2.11
C ILE A 149 -3.60 16.75 -3.03
N GLU A 150 -2.93 17.13 -4.12
CA GLU A 150 -3.45 18.06 -5.12
C GLU A 150 -4.58 17.43 -5.94
N LEU A 151 -4.45 16.14 -6.30
CA LEU A 151 -5.54 15.39 -6.95
C LEU A 151 -6.75 15.26 -6.03
N GLU A 152 -6.53 15.01 -4.73
CA GLU A 152 -7.59 15.01 -3.73
C GLU A 152 -8.30 16.36 -3.65
N ALA A 153 -7.53 17.47 -3.61
CA ALA A 153 -8.08 18.81 -3.58
C ALA A 153 -8.86 19.17 -4.85
N LEU A 154 -8.36 18.73 -6.02
CA LEU A 154 -9.04 18.91 -7.29
C LEU A 154 -10.36 18.13 -7.35
N TYR A 155 -10.36 16.89 -6.87
CA TYR A 155 -11.53 16.01 -6.86
C TYR A 155 -12.62 16.48 -5.88
N LEU A 156 -12.24 16.84 -4.65
CA LEU A 156 -13.17 17.19 -3.58
C LEU A 156 -13.55 18.65 -3.59
N ASP A 157 -12.59 19.56 -3.82
CA ASP A 157 -12.74 21.00 -3.63
C ASP A 157 -12.73 21.78 -4.95
N GLY A 158 -12.47 21.09 -6.09
CA GLY A 158 -12.32 21.74 -7.40
C GLY A 158 -11.06 22.62 -7.51
N LYS A 159 -10.08 22.49 -6.61
CA LYS A 159 -8.85 23.28 -6.60
C LYS A 159 -7.82 22.71 -7.58
N ALA A 160 -7.44 23.51 -8.57
CA ALA A 160 -6.52 23.12 -9.64
C ALA A 160 -5.24 23.97 -9.70
N ASP A 161 -4.93 24.74 -8.65
CA ASP A 161 -3.86 25.75 -8.67
C ASP A 161 -2.48 25.17 -9.00
N TRP A 162 -2.23 23.92 -8.59
CA TRP A 162 -0.97 23.25 -8.91
C TRP A 162 -0.91 22.77 -10.37
N PHE A 163 -2.04 22.52 -11.03
CA PHE A 163 -2.09 21.91 -12.35
C PHE A 163 -1.86 22.94 -13.46
N THR A 164 -0.62 23.40 -13.57
CA THR A 164 -0.13 24.23 -14.66
C THR A 164 0.72 23.41 -15.63
N ALA A 165 0.88 23.88 -16.87
CA ALA A 165 1.74 23.19 -17.84
C ALA A 165 3.19 23.09 -17.34
N GLU A 166 3.73 24.12 -16.71
CA GLU A 166 5.07 24.13 -16.14
C GLU A 166 5.22 23.12 -15.00
N ALA A 167 4.24 23.04 -14.09
CA ALA A 167 4.25 22.09 -12.99
C ALA A 167 4.15 20.63 -13.48
N LEU A 168 3.42 20.38 -14.57
CA LEU A 168 3.29 19.05 -15.18
C LEU A 168 4.46 18.68 -16.10
N ALA A 169 5.18 19.63 -16.70
CA ALA A 169 6.23 19.36 -17.69
C ALA A 169 7.32 18.37 -17.25
N PRO A 170 7.74 18.29 -15.97
CA PRO A 170 8.68 17.26 -15.52
C PRO A 170 8.15 15.82 -15.66
N TYR A 171 6.83 15.64 -15.67
CA TYR A 171 6.15 14.34 -15.68
C TYR A 171 5.43 14.06 -17.00
N VAL A 172 5.01 15.10 -17.71
CA VAL A 172 4.14 15.04 -18.88
C VAL A 172 4.82 15.69 -20.06
N ARG A 173 4.78 15.03 -21.19
CA ARG A 173 5.19 15.55 -22.49
C ARG A 173 4.02 16.26 -23.14
N PHE A 174 4.26 17.51 -23.61
CA PHE A 174 3.34 18.27 -24.45
C PHE A 174 3.92 18.28 -25.87
N TYR A 175 3.20 17.72 -26.83
CA TYR A 175 3.69 17.58 -28.19
C TYR A 175 2.57 17.77 -29.21
N SER A 176 2.95 18.05 -30.46
CA SER A 176 2.03 18.14 -31.58
C SER A 176 2.45 17.14 -32.66
N SER A 177 1.48 16.38 -33.21
CA SER A 177 1.74 15.45 -34.29
C SER A 177 1.43 16.10 -35.65
N SER A 178 2.35 15.95 -36.60
CA SER A 178 2.12 16.34 -37.98
C SER A 178 1.19 15.36 -38.70
N ALA A 179 0.71 15.70 -39.90
CA ALA A 179 -0.04 14.81 -40.76
C ALA A 179 0.79 13.57 -41.20
N SER A 180 2.12 13.70 -41.26
CA SER A 180 3.06 12.62 -41.57
C SER A 180 3.39 11.74 -40.36
N GLY A 181 2.80 12.02 -39.17
CA GLY A 181 3.05 11.25 -37.93
C GLY A 181 4.29 11.71 -37.15
N GLU A 182 5.01 12.74 -37.63
CA GLU A 182 6.14 13.31 -36.89
C GLU A 182 5.65 14.06 -35.66
N GLN A 183 6.35 13.89 -34.54
CA GLN A 183 5.96 14.46 -33.25
C GLN A 183 6.95 15.52 -32.81
N TYR A 184 6.47 16.76 -32.68
CA TYR A 184 7.22 17.89 -32.16
C TYR A 184 6.88 18.11 -30.68
N GLU A 185 7.84 17.93 -29.81
CA GLU A 185 7.70 18.21 -28.39
C GLU A 185 8.01 19.67 -28.09
N LEU A 186 7.18 20.32 -27.27
CA LEU A 186 7.42 21.68 -26.80
C LEU A 186 8.68 21.75 -25.95
N THR A 187 9.51 22.73 -26.23
CA THR A 187 10.66 23.07 -25.38
C THR A 187 10.17 23.63 -24.04
N ALA A 188 11.03 23.63 -23.01
CA ALA A 188 10.72 24.20 -21.71
C ALA A 188 10.27 25.68 -21.80
N GLU A 189 10.83 26.45 -22.74
CA GLU A 189 10.44 27.85 -22.97
C GLU A 189 9.03 27.94 -23.58
N GLU A 190 8.71 27.07 -24.51
CA GLU A 190 7.38 27.04 -25.15
C GLU A 190 6.29 26.62 -24.17
N VAL A 191 6.59 25.70 -23.23
CA VAL A 191 5.66 25.27 -22.18
C VAL A 191 5.22 26.43 -21.30
N LYS A 192 6.05 27.45 -21.07
CA LYS A 192 5.65 28.67 -20.36
C LYS A 192 4.51 29.45 -21.02
N SER A 193 4.35 29.30 -22.34
CA SER A 193 3.24 29.90 -23.10
C SER A 193 2.00 28.98 -23.17
N LEU A 194 2.05 27.82 -22.56
CA LEU A 194 0.96 26.85 -22.55
C LEU A 194 0.10 26.99 -21.28
N GLN A 195 -1.19 27.16 -21.44
CA GLN A 195 -2.15 27.21 -20.35
C GLN A 195 -3.00 25.95 -20.34
N LEU A 196 -3.31 25.45 -19.14
CA LEU A 196 -4.29 24.41 -18.92
C LEU A 196 -5.60 25.03 -18.44
N LYS A 197 -6.72 24.63 -19.04
CA LYS A 197 -8.06 25.11 -18.69
C LYS A 197 -9.00 23.93 -18.43
N GLU A 198 -10.06 24.17 -17.69
CA GLU A 198 -11.09 23.15 -17.37
C GLU A 198 -10.47 21.89 -16.76
N VAL A 199 -9.47 22.07 -15.90
CA VAL A 199 -8.77 20.94 -15.27
C VAL A 199 -9.73 20.22 -14.31
N LYS A 200 -9.91 18.92 -14.52
CA LYS A 200 -10.79 18.05 -13.70
C LYS A 200 -10.11 16.72 -13.45
N TYR A 201 -10.35 16.19 -12.28
CA TYR A 201 -9.99 14.81 -11.95
C TYR A 201 -11.27 14.02 -11.66
N SER A 202 -11.38 12.84 -12.20
CA SER A 202 -12.50 11.92 -11.98
C SER A 202 -11.98 10.51 -11.68
N VAL A 203 -12.74 9.76 -10.89
CA VAL A 203 -12.45 8.35 -10.60
C VAL A 203 -13.47 7.51 -11.36
N LYS A 204 -12.97 6.56 -12.17
CA LYS A 204 -13.79 5.62 -12.92
C LYS A 204 -14.29 4.50 -12.02
N ALA A 205 -15.37 3.83 -12.41
CA ALA A 205 -15.90 2.67 -11.67
C ALA A 205 -14.88 1.53 -11.52
N SER A 206 -13.90 1.44 -12.41
CA SER A 206 -12.77 0.50 -12.34
C SER A 206 -11.77 0.84 -11.23
N GLY A 207 -11.89 2.00 -10.56
CA GLY A 207 -10.92 2.50 -9.59
C GLY A 207 -9.76 3.28 -10.21
N SER A 208 -9.63 3.32 -11.53
CA SER A 208 -8.65 4.19 -12.21
C SER A 208 -9.11 5.64 -12.20
N GLY A 209 -8.17 6.58 -12.14
CA GLY A 209 -8.42 7.99 -12.20
C GLY A 209 -8.05 8.58 -13.55
N GLU A 210 -8.71 9.67 -13.92
CA GLU A 210 -8.46 10.40 -15.15
C GLU A 210 -8.37 11.91 -14.87
N LEU A 211 -7.22 12.51 -15.20
CA LEU A 211 -7.00 13.94 -15.21
C LEU A 211 -7.30 14.47 -16.62
N THR A 212 -8.29 15.35 -16.75
CA THR A 212 -8.70 15.94 -18.05
C THR A 212 -8.51 17.45 -18.03
N PHE A 213 -8.13 18.02 -19.17
CA PHE A 213 -7.97 19.46 -19.35
C PHE A 213 -7.95 19.84 -20.84
N LYS A 214 -8.22 21.11 -21.13
CA LYS A 214 -7.95 21.73 -22.43
C LYS A 214 -6.60 22.45 -22.38
N THR A 215 -5.87 22.44 -23.49
CA THR A 215 -4.65 23.21 -23.65
C THR A 215 -4.89 24.45 -24.49
N ILE A 216 -4.30 25.59 -24.09
CA ILE A 216 -4.32 26.84 -24.86
C ILE A 216 -2.86 27.26 -25.05
N TYR A 217 -2.40 27.25 -26.30
CA TYR A 217 -1.05 27.68 -26.65
C TYR A 217 -1.13 28.98 -27.43
N LYS A 218 -0.55 30.08 -26.89
CA LYS A 218 -0.56 31.42 -27.50
C LYS A 218 -1.95 31.84 -28.02
N GLY A 219 -2.98 31.58 -27.24
CA GLY A 219 -4.37 31.92 -27.57
C GLY A 219 -5.13 30.86 -28.40
N THR A 220 -4.47 29.87 -28.95
CA THR A 220 -5.10 28.79 -29.70
C THR A 220 -5.43 27.61 -28.81
N SER A 221 -6.72 27.25 -28.71
CA SER A 221 -7.21 26.10 -27.93
C SER A 221 -7.02 24.79 -28.69
N SER A 222 -6.77 23.71 -27.99
CA SER A 222 -6.83 22.36 -28.53
C SER A 222 -8.24 22.00 -29.01
N ASP A 223 -8.32 21.27 -30.14
CA ASP A 223 -9.58 20.86 -30.74
C ASP A 223 -10.44 19.97 -29.84
N ALA A 224 -9.79 19.21 -28.94
CA ALA A 224 -10.45 18.38 -27.96
C ALA A 224 -9.75 18.48 -26.59
N ALA A 225 -10.47 18.10 -25.53
CA ALA A 225 -9.86 17.91 -24.22
C ALA A 225 -8.79 16.81 -24.28
N ARG A 226 -7.79 16.93 -23.45
CA ARG A 226 -6.71 15.95 -23.27
C ARG A 226 -6.92 15.24 -21.97
N SER A 227 -6.52 13.97 -21.92
CA SER A 227 -6.64 13.17 -20.70
C SER A 227 -5.32 12.45 -20.40
N LEU A 228 -5.07 12.29 -19.10
CA LEU A 228 -3.99 11.50 -18.55
C LEU A 228 -4.58 10.55 -17.52
N GLU A 229 -4.28 9.26 -17.68
CA GLU A 229 -4.65 8.29 -16.67
C GLU A 229 -3.72 8.47 -15.45
N VAL A 230 -4.33 8.62 -14.27
CA VAL A 230 -3.63 8.74 -12.98
C VAL A 230 -4.33 7.90 -11.95
N ASN A 231 -3.58 7.28 -11.06
CA ASN A 231 -4.14 6.44 -10.02
C ASN A 231 -3.78 6.98 -8.63
N ILE A 232 -4.73 7.69 -8.02
CA ILE A 232 -4.55 8.21 -6.66
C ILE A 232 -4.42 7.08 -5.62
N ASN A 233 -4.92 5.87 -5.92
CA ASN A 233 -4.81 4.72 -5.03
C ASN A 233 -3.34 4.39 -4.75
N ASP A 234 -2.47 4.44 -5.77
CA ASP A 234 -1.04 4.15 -5.62
C ASP A 234 -0.34 5.15 -4.69
N TYR A 235 -0.76 6.43 -4.75
CA TYR A 235 -0.28 7.44 -3.81
C TYR A 235 -0.59 7.06 -2.37
N TYR A 236 -1.83 6.64 -2.08
CA TYR A 236 -2.24 6.28 -0.73
C TYR A 236 -1.71 4.90 -0.32
N ALA A 237 -1.67 3.91 -1.22
CA ALA A 237 -1.13 2.59 -0.93
C ALA A 237 0.31 2.65 -0.39
N GLN A 238 1.12 3.57 -0.90
CA GLN A 238 2.48 3.79 -0.42
C GLN A 238 2.56 4.50 0.95
N ARG A 239 1.49 5.18 1.36
CA ARG A 239 1.45 6.04 2.55
C ARG A 239 0.58 5.49 3.68
N LEU A 240 -0.06 4.37 3.45
CA LEU A 240 -0.84 3.62 4.45
C LEU A 240 -0.14 2.29 4.76
N PRO A 241 1.00 2.30 5.45
CA PRO A 241 1.73 1.09 5.75
C PRO A 241 0.95 0.18 6.70
N LEU A 242 1.09 -1.14 6.49
CA LEU A 242 0.63 -2.13 7.46
C LEU A 242 1.44 -2.03 8.75
N ASN A 243 0.75 -2.11 9.87
CA ASN A 243 1.36 -2.28 11.18
C ASN A 243 1.83 -3.73 11.34
N LYS A 244 3.12 -3.97 11.20
CA LYS A 244 3.72 -5.32 11.27
C LYS A 244 3.73 -5.92 12.67
N ASP A 245 3.58 -5.11 13.71
CA ASP A 245 3.67 -5.54 15.11
C ASP A 245 2.33 -6.04 15.64
N PHE A 246 1.22 -5.71 15.00
CA PHE A 246 -0.11 -6.09 15.45
C PHE A 246 -0.48 -7.56 15.12
N PRO A 247 -0.33 -8.06 13.87
CA PRO A 247 -0.74 -9.40 13.51
C PRO A 247 -0.13 -10.52 14.37
N PRO A 248 1.18 -10.50 14.74
CA PRO A 248 1.78 -11.57 15.54
C PRO A 248 1.18 -11.72 16.93
N THR A 249 0.44 -10.74 17.40
CA THR A 249 -0.20 -10.75 18.72
C THR A 249 -1.62 -11.32 18.69
N ARG A 250 -2.19 -11.57 17.51
CA ARG A 250 -3.61 -11.84 17.28
C ARG A 250 -3.84 -13.12 16.45
N TYR A 251 -4.96 -13.78 16.68
CA TYR A 251 -5.42 -14.88 15.82
C TYR A 251 -6.24 -14.32 14.66
N MET A 252 -5.95 -14.78 13.45
CA MET A 252 -6.49 -14.22 12.21
C MET A 252 -8.02 -14.25 12.17
N ARG A 253 -8.65 -15.38 12.55
CA ARG A 253 -10.11 -15.52 12.42
C ARG A 253 -10.89 -14.53 13.29
N GLY A 254 -10.42 -14.21 14.49
CA GLY A 254 -11.05 -13.17 15.33
C GLY A 254 -10.99 -11.79 14.67
N ILE A 255 -9.85 -11.46 14.06
CA ILE A 255 -9.68 -10.21 13.30
C ILE A 255 -10.58 -10.20 12.08
N TYR A 256 -10.69 -11.30 11.33
CA TYR A 256 -11.59 -11.43 10.19
C TYR A 256 -13.05 -11.15 10.57
N GLU A 257 -13.54 -11.71 11.66
CA GLU A 257 -14.94 -11.53 12.09
C GLU A 257 -15.27 -10.08 12.45
N TYR A 258 -14.33 -9.40 13.11
CA TYR A 258 -14.50 -8.03 13.61
C TYR A 258 -13.57 -7.02 12.92
N LEU A 259 -13.32 -7.20 11.62
CA LEU A 259 -12.30 -6.47 10.89
C LEU A 259 -12.46 -4.94 10.95
N ASP A 260 -13.71 -4.46 10.92
CA ASP A 260 -14.02 -3.02 10.98
C ASP A 260 -13.44 -2.35 12.24
N LEU A 261 -13.38 -3.08 13.35
CA LEU A 261 -12.84 -2.58 14.61
C LEU A 261 -11.31 -2.54 14.63
N TYR A 262 -10.66 -3.28 13.72
CA TYR A 262 -9.21 -3.45 13.72
C TYR A 262 -8.49 -2.75 12.57
N ILE A 263 -9.21 -2.07 11.67
CA ILE A 263 -8.59 -1.36 10.54
C ILE A 263 -7.51 -0.40 11.02
N SER A 264 -7.80 0.43 12.02
CA SER A 264 -6.83 1.39 12.58
C SER A 264 -5.66 0.75 13.32
N SER A 265 -5.80 -0.51 13.74
CA SER A 265 -4.69 -1.28 14.32
C SER A 265 -3.83 -1.97 13.27
N LEU A 266 -4.43 -2.32 12.13
CA LEU A 266 -3.77 -3.01 11.02
C LEU A 266 -3.05 -2.04 10.08
N ILE A 267 -3.58 -0.82 9.92
CA ILE A 267 -3.08 0.18 8.97
C ILE A 267 -2.79 1.47 9.71
N THR A 268 -1.63 2.05 9.43
CA THR A 268 -1.26 3.36 9.99
C THR A 268 -1.67 4.46 9.02
N TYR A 269 -2.48 5.43 9.47
CA TYR A 269 -2.88 6.59 8.69
C TYR A 269 -3.24 7.77 9.61
N ASP A 270 -3.31 8.98 9.05
CA ASP A 270 -3.72 10.18 9.79
C ASP A 270 -5.25 10.17 10.00
N THR A 271 -5.67 9.67 11.16
CA THR A 271 -7.09 9.59 11.57
C THR A 271 -7.77 10.97 11.76
N ARG A 272 -7.01 12.05 11.86
CA ARG A 272 -7.58 13.40 11.93
C ARG A 272 -8.02 13.89 10.56
N ARG A 273 -7.33 13.43 9.52
CA ARG A 273 -7.58 13.83 8.13
C ARG A 273 -8.46 12.83 7.40
N TYR A 274 -8.32 11.54 7.68
CA TYR A 274 -8.97 10.47 6.94
C TYR A 274 -9.79 9.54 7.83
N ALA A 275 -10.83 8.96 7.24
CA ALA A 275 -11.53 7.79 7.72
C ALA A 275 -11.27 6.63 6.74
N ALA A 276 -10.85 5.49 7.27
CA ALA A 276 -10.67 4.27 6.50
C ALA A 276 -11.82 3.31 6.84
N LEU A 277 -12.65 2.97 5.87
CA LEU A 277 -13.81 2.11 6.02
C LEU A 277 -13.57 0.79 5.27
N LEU A 278 -14.04 -0.30 5.82
CA LEU A 278 -14.03 -1.59 5.12
C LEU A 278 -15.00 -1.54 3.94
N LYS A 279 -14.51 -1.83 2.74
CA LYS A 279 -15.40 -1.99 1.59
C LYS A 279 -16.25 -3.26 1.76
N SER A 280 -17.56 -3.14 1.55
CA SER A 280 -18.48 -4.27 1.65
C SER A 280 -18.00 -5.47 0.83
N ASP A 281 -18.18 -6.66 1.38
CA ASP A 281 -17.88 -7.97 0.75
C ASP A 281 -16.44 -8.14 0.23
N SER A 282 -15.51 -7.29 0.70
CA SER A 282 -14.11 -7.34 0.25
C SER A 282 -13.22 -8.24 1.11
N LYS A 283 -13.66 -8.62 2.31
CA LYS A 283 -12.82 -9.42 3.21
C LYS A 283 -12.80 -10.89 2.80
N GLN A 284 -11.60 -11.45 2.77
CA GLN A 284 -11.35 -12.85 2.45
C GLN A 284 -10.30 -13.41 3.41
N GLU A 285 -10.51 -14.62 3.89
CA GLU A 285 -9.52 -15.34 4.66
C GLU A 285 -8.96 -16.54 3.91
N GLN A 286 -7.71 -16.83 4.16
CA GLN A 286 -7.06 -18.05 3.75
C GLN A 286 -6.47 -18.72 5.01
N SER A 287 -7.28 -19.52 5.66
CA SER A 287 -6.98 -20.10 6.98
C SER A 287 -5.71 -20.95 6.96
N SER A 288 -5.47 -21.75 5.91
CA SER A 288 -4.26 -22.58 5.75
C SER A 288 -2.97 -21.76 5.62
N ALA A 289 -3.04 -20.60 4.97
CA ALA A 289 -1.91 -19.67 4.82
C ALA A 289 -1.83 -18.64 5.97
N ASN A 290 -2.81 -18.61 6.87
CA ASN A 290 -2.93 -17.63 7.95
C ASN A 290 -2.86 -16.20 7.45
N THR A 291 -3.58 -15.92 6.34
CA THR A 291 -3.62 -14.62 5.67
C THR A 291 -5.04 -14.07 5.57
N LEU A 292 -5.14 -12.75 5.64
CA LEU A 292 -6.38 -11.98 5.54
C LEU A 292 -6.22 -10.93 4.43
N SER A 293 -7.11 -10.95 3.43
CA SER A 293 -7.19 -9.92 2.40
C SER A 293 -8.46 -9.11 2.57
N PHE A 294 -8.38 -7.82 2.33
CA PHE A 294 -9.53 -6.91 2.37
C PHE A 294 -9.23 -5.63 1.60
N THR A 295 -10.27 -4.86 1.31
CA THR A 295 -10.15 -3.56 0.66
C THR A 295 -10.71 -2.49 1.56
N ILE A 296 -10.02 -1.37 1.69
CA ILE A 296 -10.54 -0.18 2.36
C ILE A 296 -10.95 0.89 1.35
N GLU A 297 -11.96 1.66 1.73
CA GLU A 297 -12.32 2.93 1.12
C GLU A 297 -11.85 4.06 2.02
N LEU A 298 -10.98 4.92 1.48
CA LEU A 298 -10.44 6.07 2.18
C LEU A 298 -11.30 7.30 1.88
N HIS A 299 -11.72 7.99 2.94
CA HIS A 299 -12.52 9.21 2.87
C HIS A 299 -11.78 10.33 3.59
N ARG A 300 -11.96 11.59 3.17
CA ARG A 300 -11.50 12.74 3.95
C ARG A 300 -12.49 12.98 5.09
N GLN A 301 -12.01 13.23 6.29
CA GLN A 301 -12.87 13.60 7.43
C GLN A 301 -13.73 14.83 7.10
N GLY A 302 -15.02 14.77 7.47
CA GLY A 302 -15.97 15.84 7.22
C GLY A 302 -16.55 15.91 5.80
N THR A 303 -16.13 15.04 4.88
CA THR A 303 -16.81 14.84 3.58
C THR A 303 -17.83 13.71 3.69
N GLY A 304 -18.93 13.79 2.91
CA GLY A 304 -19.96 12.74 2.91
C GLY A 304 -19.38 11.36 2.55
N ALA A 305 -20.02 10.32 3.05
CA ALA A 305 -19.60 8.91 2.85
C ALA A 305 -19.60 8.48 1.37
N ASP A 306 -20.24 9.22 0.49
CA ASP A 306 -20.33 9.01 -0.95
C ASP A 306 -19.10 9.48 -1.74
N ARG A 307 -18.13 10.15 -1.09
CA ARG A 307 -16.89 10.62 -1.73
C ARG A 307 -15.67 9.82 -1.29
N VAL A 308 -15.54 8.65 -1.88
CA VAL A 308 -14.34 7.81 -1.75
C VAL A 308 -13.20 8.47 -2.51
N ILE A 309 -12.09 8.77 -1.83
CA ILE A 309 -10.88 9.35 -2.46
C ILE A 309 -9.91 8.29 -2.95
N ALA A 310 -9.89 7.11 -2.32
CA ALA A 310 -9.07 6.00 -2.75
C ALA A 310 -9.69 4.66 -2.31
N THR A 311 -9.46 3.61 -3.10
CA THR A 311 -9.85 2.24 -2.79
C THR A 311 -8.60 1.37 -2.84
N ILE A 312 -8.19 0.81 -1.69
CA ILE A 312 -6.88 0.21 -1.53
C ILE A 312 -7.01 -1.22 -1.02
N PRO A 313 -6.54 -2.23 -1.78
CA PRO A 313 -6.48 -3.61 -1.32
C PRO A 313 -5.30 -3.83 -0.36
N PHE A 314 -5.52 -4.63 0.66
CA PHE A 314 -4.50 -5.08 1.60
C PHE A 314 -4.48 -6.60 1.70
N THR A 315 -3.30 -7.15 1.92
CA THR A 315 -3.11 -8.55 2.33
C THR A 315 -2.21 -8.56 3.55
N VAL A 316 -2.73 -9.08 4.64
CA VAL A 316 -2.06 -9.16 5.94
C VAL A 316 -1.71 -10.61 6.23
N SER A 317 -0.48 -10.84 6.67
CA SER A 317 0.03 -12.13 7.08
C SER A 317 0.76 -12.02 8.43
N GLY A 318 1.27 -13.15 8.92
CA GLY A 318 2.06 -13.14 10.16
C GLY A 318 1.20 -13.12 11.42
N PHE A 319 -0.06 -13.50 11.33
CA PHE A 319 -0.91 -13.70 12.50
C PHE A 319 -0.40 -14.82 13.39
N LYS A 320 -0.78 -14.78 14.65
CA LYS A 320 -0.41 -15.77 15.65
C LYS A 320 -0.81 -17.18 15.19
N PRO A 321 0.12 -18.16 15.16
CA PRO A 321 -0.20 -19.51 14.75
C PRO A 321 -1.24 -20.17 15.65
N LEU A 322 -2.19 -20.92 15.08
CA LEU A 322 -3.22 -21.63 15.85
C LEU A 322 -2.65 -22.65 16.84
N THR A 323 -1.44 -23.17 16.58
CA THR A 323 -0.73 -24.06 17.51
C THR A 323 -0.41 -23.40 18.86
N ASN A 324 -0.37 -22.07 18.92
CA ASN A 324 -0.18 -21.36 20.18
C ASN A 324 -1.40 -21.43 21.11
N LEU A 325 -2.57 -21.86 20.60
CA LEU A 325 -3.77 -22.07 21.44
C LEU A 325 -3.48 -23.00 22.62
N GLU A 326 -2.63 -24.02 22.45
CA GLU A 326 -2.26 -24.95 23.53
C GLU A 326 -1.62 -24.23 24.74
N LYS A 327 -0.88 -23.16 24.48
CA LYS A 327 -0.26 -22.33 25.53
C LYS A 327 -1.20 -21.24 26.04
N ASP A 328 -2.05 -20.73 25.17
CA ASP A 328 -2.88 -19.56 25.45
C ASP A 328 -4.22 -19.93 26.12
N LEU A 329 -4.67 -21.14 25.94
CA LEU A 329 -5.95 -21.60 26.50
C LEU A 329 -5.75 -22.61 27.66
N TYR A 330 -6.74 -22.65 28.54
CA TYR A 330 -6.95 -23.77 29.46
C TYR A 330 -8.46 -24.01 29.68
N ILE A 331 -8.79 -25.18 30.12
CA ILE A 331 -10.19 -25.55 30.46
C ILE A 331 -10.38 -25.29 31.91
N SER A 332 -11.40 -24.50 32.25
CA SER A 332 -11.92 -24.29 33.58
C SER A 332 -13.35 -24.82 33.67
N HIS A 333 -13.93 -24.83 34.84
CA HIS A 333 -15.28 -25.30 35.09
C HIS A 333 -15.90 -24.56 36.28
N ASP A 334 -17.21 -24.44 36.25
CA ASP A 334 -18.02 -23.92 37.33
C ASP A 334 -18.86 -25.00 37.96
N SER A 335 -19.77 -24.62 38.86
CA SER A 335 -20.69 -25.55 39.57
C SER A 335 -21.66 -26.25 38.61
N GLU A 336 -22.11 -25.59 37.54
CA GLU A 336 -22.99 -26.17 36.52
C GLU A 336 -22.28 -27.29 35.75
N PHE A 337 -21.02 -27.10 35.40
CA PHE A 337 -20.21 -28.12 34.73
C PHE A 337 -19.98 -29.34 35.69
N ILE A 338 -19.68 -29.10 36.98
CA ILE A 338 -19.51 -30.16 37.98
C ILE A 338 -20.79 -31.00 38.11
N GLU A 339 -21.95 -30.36 38.13
CA GLU A 339 -23.25 -31.05 38.20
C GLU A 339 -23.53 -31.86 36.94
N THR A 340 -23.28 -31.29 35.77
CA THR A 340 -23.43 -31.96 34.47
C THR A 340 -22.54 -33.20 34.39
N MET A 341 -21.27 -33.09 34.78
CA MET A 341 -20.34 -34.21 34.79
C MET A 341 -20.67 -35.25 35.85
N SER A 342 -21.15 -34.83 37.02
CA SER A 342 -21.62 -35.74 38.06
C SER A 342 -22.79 -36.59 37.56
N THR A 343 -23.77 -35.96 36.90
CA THR A 343 -24.95 -36.66 36.34
C THR A 343 -24.52 -37.63 35.23
N LYS A 344 -23.62 -37.16 34.29
CA LYS A 344 -23.13 -38.04 33.21
C LYS A 344 -22.39 -39.26 33.80
N LEU A 345 -21.50 -39.07 34.74
CA LEU A 345 -20.67 -40.15 35.31
C LEU A 345 -21.44 -41.13 36.18
N LYS A 346 -22.60 -40.78 36.72
CA LYS A 346 -23.51 -41.73 37.36
C LYS A 346 -23.99 -42.83 36.41
N GLY A 347 -24.14 -42.53 35.13
CA GLY A 347 -24.49 -43.50 34.10
C GLY A 347 -23.32 -44.30 33.53
N TRP A 348 -22.10 -44.03 33.96
CA TRP A 348 -20.92 -44.72 33.43
C TRP A 348 -20.75 -46.12 34.03
N ASN A 349 -20.66 -47.11 33.14
CA ASN A 349 -20.27 -48.45 33.51
C ASN A 349 -18.75 -48.53 33.69
N LYS A 350 -18.26 -48.79 34.91
CA LYS A 350 -16.83 -48.87 35.23
C LYS A 350 -16.03 -49.90 34.40
N LYS A 351 -16.70 -50.77 33.65
CA LYS A 351 -16.07 -51.74 32.74
C LYS A 351 -15.79 -51.14 31.36
N GLU A 352 -16.38 -50.00 31.01
CA GLU A 352 -16.18 -49.31 29.74
C GLU A 352 -15.00 -48.32 29.83
N ASP A 353 -14.36 -48.10 28.71
CA ASP A 353 -13.33 -47.05 28.59
C ASP A 353 -13.96 -45.69 28.87
N LEU A 354 -13.42 -44.97 29.84
CA LEU A 354 -13.98 -43.69 30.28
C LEU A 354 -13.85 -42.62 29.23
N SER A 355 -12.76 -42.63 28.45
CA SER A 355 -12.58 -41.67 27.37
C SER A 355 -13.61 -41.87 26.25
N ALA A 356 -13.87 -43.13 25.87
CA ALA A 356 -14.90 -43.48 24.89
C ALA A 356 -16.30 -43.06 25.40
N TYR A 357 -16.60 -43.31 26.65
CA TYR A 357 -17.87 -42.92 27.30
C TYR A 357 -18.05 -41.38 27.29
N LEU A 358 -17.01 -40.61 27.61
CA LEU A 358 -17.07 -39.17 27.61
C LEU A 358 -17.20 -38.59 26.18
N ASN A 359 -16.59 -39.24 25.19
CA ASN A 359 -16.74 -38.85 23.78
C ASN A 359 -18.14 -39.13 23.24
N SER A 360 -18.83 -40.14 23.77
CA SER A 360 -20.24 -40.35 23.43
C SER A 360 -21.10 -39.21 23.99
N GLY A 361 -21.69 -38.40 23.07
CA GLY A 361 -22.45 -37.20 23.41
C GLY A 361 -21.60 -36.05 23.95
N LEU A 362 -20.36 -35.92 23.42
CA LEU A 362 -19.44 -34.85 23.77
C LEU A 362 -20.08 -33.47 23.57
N GLU A 363 -20.83 -33.28 22.51
CA GLU A 363 -21.55 -32.05 22.17
C GLU A 363 -22.56 -31.61 23.24
N ASN A 364 -23.08 -32.53 24.03
CA ASN A 364 -24.09 -32.24 25.06
C ASN A 364 -23.49 -31.59 26.31
N TRP A 365 -22.22 -31.88 26.61
CA TRP A 365 -21.60 -31.39 27.83
C TRP A 365 -20.41 -30.44 27.57
N ILE A 366 -19.77 -30.53 26.43
CA ILE A 366 -18.63 -29.63 26.09
C ILE A 366 -19.02 -28.16 26.17
N THR A 367 -20.27 -27.87 25.92
CA THR A 367 -20.84 -26.53 25.94
C THR A 367 -20.91 -25.90 27.32
N LYS A 368 -20.77 -26.73 28.37
CA LYS A 368 -20.73 -26.29 29.76
C LYS A 368 -19.31 -26.10 30.27
N THR A 369 -18.30 -26.51 29.50
CA THR A 369 -16.90 -26.18 29.80
C THR A 369 -16.63 -24.72 29.59
N GLN A 370 -15.75 -24.17 30.40
CA GLN A 370 -15.25 -22.83 30.25
C GLN A 370 -13.84 -22.90 29.65
N TRP A 371 -13.68 -22.35 28.46
CA TRP A 371 -12.38 -22.19 27.87
C TRP A 371 -11.87 -20.79 28.24
N VAL A 372 -10.69 -20.74 28.84
CA VAL A 372 -10.16 -19.54 29.42
C VAL A 372 -8.88 -19.16 28.69
N PHE A 373 -8.78 -17.91 28.29
CA PHE A 373 -7.60 -17.37 27.61
C PHE A 373 -6.62 -16.76 28.62
N LYS A 374 -5.36 -17.15 28.51
CA LYS A 374 -4.27 -16.64 29.36
C LYS A 374 -3.67 -15.41 28.71
N TYR A 375 -4.03 -14.22 29.16
CA TYR A 375 -3.33 -13.00 28.76
C TYR A 375 -2.18 -12.69 29.71
N PRO A 376 -0.95 -12.44 29.20
CA PRO A 376 0.12 -11.93 30.05
C PRO A 376 -0.30 -10.60 30.72
N GLY A 377 -0.24 -10.58 32.06
CA GLY A 377 -0.55 -9.38 32.83
C GLY A 377 -2.01 -9.07 33.11
N ASN A 378 -2.96 -9.92 32.65
CA ASN A 378 -4.37 -9.78 33.02
C ASN A 378 -4.94 -11.10 33.49
N PRO A 379 -5.18 -11.28 34.80
CA PRO A 379 -5.74 -12.52 35.36
C PRO A 379 -7.24 -12.68 35.16
N GLN A 380 -7.92 -11.75 34.52
CA GLN A 380 -9.35 -11.88 34.25
C GLN A 380 -9.57 -12.88 33.12
N ASN A 381 -10.13 -13.99 33.53
CA ASN A 381 -10.46 -15.11 32.69
C ASN A 381 -11.61 -14.74 31.76
N LEU A 382 -11.38 -14.85 30.45
CA LEU A 382 -12.44 -14.77 29.47
C LEU A 382 -13.20 -16.10 29.48
N VAL A 383 -14.42 -16.07 29.97
CA VAL A 383 -15.32 -17.19 29.91
C VAL A 383 -16.00 -17.24 28.57
N TRP A 384 -16.00 -18.38 27.95
CA TRP A 384 -16.53 -18.58 26.61
C TRP A 384 -17.88 -19.25 26.65
N GLY A 385 -18.83 -18.61 26.02
CA GLY A 385 -20.13 -19.19 25.82
C GLY A 385 -20.26 -19.89 24.47
N LYS A 386 -21.11 -20.91 24.44
CA LYS A 386 -21.60 -21.49 23.17
C LYS A 386 -22.47 -20.49 22.45
N LYS A 387 -22.21 -20.26 21.16
CA LYS A 387 -23.21 -19.74 20.25
C LYS A 387 -23.44 -20.76 19.15
N GLN A 388 -24.68 -21.26 19.05
CA GLN A 388 -25.10 -22.02 17.89
C GLN A 388 -25.36 -21.02 16.78
N LEU A 389 -24.63 -21.13 15.69
CA LEU A 389 -24.89 -20.29 14.52
C LEU A 389 -26.21 -20.69 13.87
N ALA A 390 -27.03 -19.74 13.51
CA ALA A 390 -28.31 -19.97 12.84
C ALA A 390 -28.09 -20.82 11.56
N GLY A 391 -28.75 -21.99 11.49
CA GLY A 391 -28.76 -22.87 10.33
C GLY A 391 -27.81 -24.05 10.32
N GLY A 392 -27.07 -24.33 11.40
CA GLY A 392 -26.19 -25.49 11.47
C GLY A 392 -25.75 -25.86 12.88
N SER A 393 -25.39 -27.12 13.08
CA SER A 393 -24.88 -27.71 14.34
C SER A 393 -23.39 -27.39 14.59
N GLN A 394 -22.91 -26.25 14.17
CA GLN A 394 -21.50 -25.90 14.36
C GLN A 394 -21.25 -25.29 15.74
N LEU A 395 -20.29 -25.86 16.44
CA LEU A 395 -19.81 -25.32 17.70
C LEU A 395 -18.97 -24.08 17.43
N LEU A 396 -19.25 -23.00 18.12
CA LEU A 396 -18.46 -21.78 18.11
C LEU A 396 -17.93 -21.53 19.52
N LEU A 397 -16.61 -21.41 19.63
CA LEU A 397 -15.97 -20.92 20.85
C LEU A 397 -15.46 -19.49 20.56
N SER A 398 -16.14 -18.50 21.12
CA SER A 398 -15.75 -17.08 20.98
C SER A 398 -15.69 -16.43 22.34
N GLY A 399 -14.86 -15.40 22.48
CA GLY A 399 -14.80 -14.60 23.69
C GLY A 399 -16.11 -13.86 23.95
N VAL A 400 -16.65 -13.96 25.16
CA VAL A 400 -17.97 -13.41 25.52
C VAL A 400 -17.88 -12.12 26.34
N SER A 401 -16.68 -11.65 26.71
CA SER A 401 -16.58 -10.42 27.47
C SER A 401 -16.72 -9.19 26.57
N GLY A 402 -17.37 -8.13 27.05
CA GLY A 402 -17.50 -6.84 26.40
C GLY A 402 -16.18 -6.06 26.27
N ASP A 403 -15.09 -6.71 26.57
CA ASP A 403 -13.72 -6.27 26.44
C ASP A 403 -13.19 -6.62 25.03
N ASP A 404 -12.47 -5.71 24.38
CA ASP A 404 -11.90 -5.89 23.04
C ASP A 404 -11.01 -7.13 22.89
N LYS A 405 -10.46 -7.64 23.97
CA LYS A 405 -9.58 -8.81 24.00
C LYS A 405 -10.29 -10.13 23.74
N GLY A 406 -11.57 -10.26 24.10
CA GLY A 406 -12.36 -11.48 23.86
C GLY A 406 -12.74 -11.67 22.39
N ARG A 407 -12.69 -10.62 21.58
CA ARG A 407 -12.99 -10.67 20.16
C ARG A 407 -11.87 -11.25 19.32
N ASP A 408 -10.66 -11.33 19.86
CA ASP A 408 -9.49 -11.81 19.14
C ASP A 408 -9.52 -13.31 18.87
N ILE A 409 -10.38 -14.03 19.56
CA ILE A 409 -10.46 -15.48 19.45
C ILE A 409 -11.83 -15.88 18.98
N TYR A 410 -11.84 -16.51 17.83
CA TYR A 410 -13.03 -17.01 17.18
C TYR A 410 -12.69 -18.39 16.61
N LEU A 411 -13.10 -19.44 17.34
CA LEU A 411 -12.83 -20.82 16.96
C LEU A 411 -14.12 -21.45 16.43
N LEU A 412 -14.23 -21.50 15.11
CA LEU A 412 -15.37 -22.06 14.41
C LEU A 412 -15.17 -23.56 14.21
N ALA A 413 -16.22 -24.32 14.49
CA ALA A 413 -16.29 -25.77 14.32
C ALA A 413 -15.05 -26.51 14.88
N PRO A 414 -14.69 -26.31 16.18
CA PRO A 414 -13.59 -27.02 16.79
C PRO A 414 -13.90 -28.53 16.81
N ARG A 415 -12.95 -29.31 16.30
CA ARG A 415 -13.03 -30.77 16.38
C ARG A 415 -12.33 -31.23 17.63
N LEU A 416 -13.10 -31.73 18.58
CA LEU A 416 -12.65 -32.08 19.93
C LEU A 416 -12.73 -33.56 20.18
N ARG A 417 -11.84 -34.06 21.04
CA ARG A 417 -11.84 -35.44 21.54
C ARG A 417 -11.29 -35.47 22.95
N VAL A 418 -11.91 -36.29 23.82
CA VAL A 418 -11.38 -36.57 25.15
C VAL A 418 -10.47 -37.80 25.12
N THR A 419 -9.34 -37.69 25.77
CA THR A 419 -8.36 -38.78 25.92
C THR A 419 -7.88 -38.86 27.38
N GLU A 420 -7.21 -39.95 27.73
CA GLU A 420 -6.55 -40.14 29.03
C GLU A 420 -7.50 -39.93 30.25
N ALA A 421 -8.79 -40.19 30.05
CA ALA A 421 -9.76 -39.99 31.12
C ALA A 421 -9.62 -41.05 32.20
N ARG A 422 -9.57 -40.60 33.47
CA ARG A 422 -9.56 -41.46 34.65
C ARG A 422 -10.31 -40.81 35.79
N LEU A 423 -10.95 -41.64 36.59
CA LEU A 423 -11.70 -41.23 37.78
C LEU A 423 -10.95 -41.68 39.03
N GLU A 424 -10.47 -40.71 39.81
CA GLU A 424 -9.77 -40.95 41.09
C GLU A 424 -10.66 -40.44 42.24
N GLY A 425 -11.36 -41.37 42.88
CA GLY A 425 -12.36 -41.00 43.88
C GLY A 425 -13.47 -40.14 43.27
N THR A 426 -13.59 -38.90 43.71
CA THR A 426 -14.54 -37.91 43.21
C THR A 426 -13.90 -36.91 42.23
N THR A 427 -12.72 -37.21 41.70
CA THR A 427 -11.98 -36.35 40.80
C THR A 427 -11.87 -37.00 39.43
N LEU A 428 -12.42 -36.36 38.39
CA LEU A 428 -12.16 -36.69 37.00
C LEU A 428 -10.90 -35.98 36.57
N LYS A 429 -9.93 -36.71 35.98
CA LYS A 429 -8.79 -36.16 35.24
C LYS A 429 -8.89 -36.63 33.81
N ALA A 430 -8.74 -35.72 32.89
CA ALA A 430 -8.78 -36.03 31.44
C ALA A 430 -7.99 -35.00 30.62
N THR A 431 -7.75 -35.33 29.35
CA THR A 431 -7.19 -34.43 28.39
C THR A 431 -8.19 -34.19 27.27
N MET A 432 -8.50 -32.92 26.97
CA MET A 432 -9.23 -32.54 25.77
C MET A 432 -8.21 -32.30 24.64
N GLU A 433 -8.39 -32.98 23.55
CA GLU A 433 -7.61 -32.78 22.34
C GLU A 433 -8.40 -31.94 21.33
N LEU A 434 -7.80 -30.88 20.80
CA LEU A 434 -8.30 -30.11 19.67
C LEU A 434 -7.60 -30.62 18.42
N LEU A 435 -8.35 -31.27 17.53
CA LEU A 435 -7.88 -31.91 16.29
C LEU A 435 -7.84 -30.94 15.10
N GLY A 436 -8.54 -29.84 15.20
CA GLY A 436 -8.64 -28.81 14.16
C GLY A 436 -9.70 -27.77 14.52
N VAL A 437 -9.62 -26.63 13.87
CA VAL A 437 -10.50 -25.47 14.07
C VAL A 437 -10.44 -24.55 12.86
N ASN A 438 -11.49 -23.80 12.62
CA ASN A 438 -11.55 -22.85 11.48
C ASN A 438 -11.21 -23.54 10.15
N GLU A 439 -11.71 -24.76 9.93
CA GLU A 439 -11.42 -25.59 8.76
C GLU A 439 -9.96 -26.09 8.63
N VAL A 440 -9.08 -25.71 9.56
CA VAL A 440 -7.69 -26.17 9.61
C VAL A 440 -7.58 -27.41 10.48
N ALA A 441 -7.03 -28.49 9.94
CA ALA A 441 -6.65 -29.68 10.71
C ALA A 441 -5.24 -29.50 11.28
N PHE A 442 -4.99 -30.02 12.47
CA PHE A 442 -3.66 -30.04 13.06
C PHE A 442 -2.96 -31.36 12.77
N ASP A 443 -1.69 -31.32 12.38
CA ASP A 443 -0.85 -32.51 12.22
C ASP A 443 -0.69 -33.26 13.54
N LYS A 444 -0.61 -32.51 14.64
CA LYS A 444 -0.62 -33.02 16.00
C LYS A 444 -1.72 -32.34 16.79
N PRO A 445 -2.62 -33.11 17.45
CA PRO A 445 -3.65 -32.54 18.31
C PRO A 445 -3.06 -31.60 19.36
N LEU A 446 -3.72 -30.48 19.61
CA LEU A 446 -3.39 -29.60 20.73
C LEU A 446 -4.05 -30.16 22.00
N ARG A 447 -3.31 -30.21 23.10
CA ARG A 447 -3.71 -30.94 24.32
C ARG A 447 -3.99 -29.99 25.48
N PHE A 448 -5.17 -30.15 26.06
CA PHE A 448 -5.65 -29.33 27.17
C PHE A 448 -6.02 -30.27 28.34
N PRO A 449 -5.07 -30.57 29.24
CA PRO A 449 -5.38 -31.37 30.45
C PRO A 449 -6.30 -30.56 31.36
N PHE A 450 -7.29 -31.23 31.94
CA PHE A 450 -8.20 -30.65 32.92
C PHE A 450 -8.56 -31.61 34.03
N SER A 451 -9.00 -31.07 35.16
CA SER A 451 -9.45 -31.85 36.29
C SER A 451 -10.74 -31.27 36.83
N VAL A 452 -11.72 -32.13 37.11
CA VAL A 452 -13.00 -31.79 37.76
C VAL A 452 -13.02 -32.37 39.13
N LEU A 453 -13.01 -31.52 40.13
CA LEU A 453 -12.99 -31.90 41.55
C LEU A 453 -14.40 -32.00 42.13
N SER A 454 -14.55 -32.76 43.23
CA SER A 454 -15.77 -32.78 44.03
C SER A 454 -17.04 -33.27 43.30
N LEU A 455 -16.88 -34.22 42.38
CA LEU A 455 -18.02 -34.84 41.69
C LEU A 455 -18.96 -35.54 42.66
N LYS A 456 -20.27 -35.36 42.48
CA LYS A 456 -21.32 -35.98 43.28
C LYS A 456 -21.74 -37.30 42.62
N LEU A 457 -21.04 -38.40 42.93
CA LEU A 457 -21.23 -39.70 42.27
C LEU A 457 -22.15 -40.68 43.06
N ASN A 458 -22.57 -40.31 44.26
CA ASN A 458 -23.48 -41.08 45.08
C ASN A 458 -24.93 -40.81 44.69
#